data_5cf00e349d40e1ea4e5707925dfebab7
#
_entry.id   5cf00e349d40e1ea4e5707925dfebab7
#
_cell.length_a   1.000
_cell.length_b   1.000
_cell.length_c   1.000
_cell.angle_alpha   90.00
_cell.angle_beta   90.00
_cell.angle_gamma   90.00
#
_symmetry.space_group_name_H-M   'P 1'
#
loop_
_entity.id
_entity.type
_entity.pdbx_description
1 polymer ?
#
loop_
_entity_poly.entity_id
_entity_poly.type
_entity_poly.pdbx_seq_one_letter_code
_entity_poly.pdbx_strand_id
1 'polypeptide(L)'
;EKIKSMMLLWRHIIDNSHYMVNRNPSCHLYYVCTGMWCDDANLQDTIDDGVNEIKNLNLLKNISFYPFGANEIVSSYRKTLNKLENTINMVQKVTLPEIEGVGQAFLGILPYQEFLKLIQDDNQTIHSIFDDNIRDFQGENEVNKKIKTSIKGKTGKELFCLLNNGVTVVSSQVISSGNKLTLRDYQVVNGCQTSNILHECRDVEGISDVFVPVKIIETEDEDVKNEITLATNSQTAVKTEQLQSLSKYQRKLELFYDSI
;
A
#
# COMPACT_ATOMS: atom_id res chain seq x y z
N GLU A 1 15.86 30.10 9.60
CA GLU A 1 16.44 29.40 8.42
C GLU A 1 15.53 28.23 7.96
N LYS A 2 15.07 27.32 8.85
CA LYS A 2 14.12 26.23 8.53
C LYS A 2 12.79 26.74 7.96
N ILE A 3 12.24 27.83 8.48
CA ILE A 3 10.98 28.44 7.98
C ILE A 3 11.16 28.98 6.54
N LYS A 4 12.30 29.58 6.23
CA LYS A 4 12.58 30.05 4.86
C LYS A 4 12.71 28.90 3.86
N SER A 5 13.36 27.81 4.26
CA SER A 5 13.44 26.58 3.44
C SER A 5 12.05 25.96 3.21
N MET A 6 11.21 25.96 4.23
CA MET A 6 9.82 25.50 4.15
C MET A 6 8.99 26.40 3.22
N MET A 7 9.15 27.72 3.24
CA MET A 7 8.47 28.63 2.33
C MET A 7 8.87 28.42 0.86
N LEU A 8 10.13 28.06 0.60
CA LEU A 8 10.59 27.70 -0.76
C LEU A 8 9.97 26.39 -1.23
N LEU A 9 9.91 25.38 -0.36
CA LEU A 9 9.23 24.12 -0.64
C LEU A 9 7.73 24.35 -0.91
N TRP A 10 7.07 25.20 -0.11
CA TRP A 10 5.69 25.60 -0.30
C TRP A 10 5.43 26.25 -1.65
N ARG A 11 6.29 27.18 -2.05
CA ARG A 11 6.18 27.84 -3.35
C ARG A 11 6.28 26.82 -4.47
N HIS A 12 7.21 25.88 -4.36
CA HIS A 12 7.34 24.80 -5.33
C HIS A 12 6.09 23.86 -5.37
N ILE A 13 5.51 23.54 -4.23
CA ILE A 13 4.27 22.76 -4.13
C ILE A 13 3.10 23.50 -4.77
N ILE A 14 2.95 24.80 -4.50
CA ILE A 14 1.87 25.63 -5.07
C ILE A 14 2.04 25.77 -6.58
N ASP A 15 3.24 26.04 -7.06
CA ASP A 15 3.55 26.20 -8.48
C ASP A 15 3.28 24.92 -9.28
N ASN A 16 3.44 23.75 -8.64
CA ASN A 16 3.18 22.44 -9.22
C ASN A 16 1.81 21.82 -8.82
N SER A 17 0.94 22.60 -8.14
CA SER A 17 -0.35 22.11 -7.64
C SER A 17 -1.29 21.59 -8.74
N HIS A 18 -1.11 21.99 -10.00
CA HIS A 18 -1.85 21.49 -11.15
C HIS A 18 -1.58 20.02 -11.49
N TYR A 19 -0.45 19.47 -11.02
CA TYR A 19 -0.15 18.03 -11.11
C TYR A 19 -0.74 17.22 -9.94
N MET A 20 -1.26 17.90 -8.90
CA MET A 20 -1.80 17.23 -7.72
C MET A 20 -3.30 17.02 -7.87
N VAL A 21 -3.75 15.82 -7.50
CA VAL A 21 -5.16 15.42 -7.52
C VAL A 21 -6.03 16.29 -6.60
N ASN A 22 -5.48 16.63 -5.45
CA ASN A 22 -6.07 17.60 -4.53
C ASN A 22 -5.13 18.79 -4.42
N ARG A 23 -5.59 19.96 -4.84
CA ARG A 23 -4.78 21.21 -4.82
C ARG A 23 -4.25 21.58 -3.44
N ASN A 24 -4.84 21.03 -2.37
CA ASN A 24 -4.41 21.25 -0.99
C ASN A 24 -3.87 19.95 -0.40
N PRO A 25 -2.55 19.75 -0.32
CA PRO A 25 -1.94 18.57 0.24
C PRO A 25 -2.16 18.47 1.76
N SER A 26 -2.15 17.24 2.29
CA SER A 26 -2.05 16.99 3.73
C SER A 26 -0.58 17.04 4.15
N CYS A 27 -0.32 17.52 5.36
CA CYS A 27 1.03 17.56 5.96
C CYS A 27 1.08 16.61 7.16
N HIS A 28 2.05 15.73 7.17
CA HIS A 28 2.34 14.85 8.28
C HIS A 28 3.70 15.24 8.88
N LEU A 29 3.68 15.72 10.11
CA LEU A 29 4.87 16.15 10.84
C LEU A 29 5.31 15.02 11.77
N TYR A 30 6.48 14.47 11.56
CA TYR A 30 7.08 13.46 12.42
C TYR A 30 8.19 14.08 13.25
N TYR A 31 8.06 14.01 14.56
CA TYR A 31 9.14 14.36 15.48
C TYR A 31 9.77 13.09 16.00
N VAL A 32 10.99 12.80 15.57
CA VAL A 32 11.70 11.55 15.92
C VAL A 32 12.80 11.85 16.91
N CYS A 33 12.78 11.18 18.06
CA CYS A 33 13.83 11.28 19.08
C CYS A 33 14.13 9.91 19.71
N THR A 34 15.33 9.76 20.24
CA THR A 34 15.78 8.53 20.92
C THR A 34 15.35 8.46 22.39
N GLY A 35 14.78 9.54 22.93
CA GLY A 35 14.19 9.59 24.27
C GLY A 35 12.79 9.00 24.30
N MET A 36 12.30 8.69 25.50
CA MET A 36 10.89 8.33 25.67
C MET A 36 10.03 9.59 25.46
N TRP A 37 8.97 9.45 24.69
CA TRP A 37 7.96 10.50 24.59
C TRP A 37 7.13 10.52 25.87
N CYS A 38 6.95 11.69 26.44
CA CYS A 38 6.09 11.90 27.59
C CYS A 38 4.96 12.85 27.20
N ASP A 39 3.73 12.46 27.50
CA ASP A 39 2.56 13.33 27.33
C ASP A 39 2.57 14.40 28.43
N ASP A 40 3.18 15.55 28.13
CA ASP A 40 3.21 16.73 28.98
C ASP A 40 2.25 17.78 28.42
N ALA A 41 1.39 18.34 29.26
CA ALA A 41 0.36 19.29 28.86
C ALA A 41 0.95 20.55 28.20
N ASN A 42 2.07 21.08 28.72
CA ASN A 42 2.71 22.27 28.16
C ASN A 42 3.32 21.96 26.78
N LEU A 43 3.82 20.73 26.60
CA LEU A 43 4.36 20.29 25.32
C LEU A 43 3.23 20.12 24.30
N GLN A 44 2.09 19.55 24.72
CA GLN A 44 0.92 19.41 23.85
C GLN A 44 0.37 20.76 23.42
N ASP A 45 0.23 21.72 24.35
CA ASP A 45 -0.18 23.10 24.04
C ASP A 45 0.76 23.75 23.02
N THR A 46 2.07 23.55 23.17
CA THR A 46 3.08 24.08 22.23
C THR A 46 2.94 23.46 20.82
N ILE A 47 2.66 22.15 20.76
CA ILE A 47 2.41 21.44 19.50
C ILE A 47 1.13 21.94 18.84
N ASP A 48 0.06 22.05 19.63
CA ASP A 48 -1.24 22.51 19.13
C ASP A 48 -1.19 23.95 18.62
N ASP A 49 -0.47 24.82 19.30
CA ASP A 49 -0.21 26.19 18.84
C ASP A 49 0.54 26.20 17.51
N GLY A 50 1.62 25.43 17.40
CA GLY A 50 2.38 25.32 16.16
C GLY A 50 1.57 24.73 15.00
N VAL A 51 0.78 23.69 15.26
CA VAL A 51 -0.14 23.11 14.26
C VAL A 51 -1.21 24.13 13.85
N ASN A 52 -1.75 24.90 14.78
CA ASN A 52 -2.74 25.92 14.49
C ASN A 52 -2.15 27.10 13.69
N GLU A 53 -0.93 27.54 13.99
CA GLU A 53 -0.22 28.54 13.19
C GLU A 53 -0.12 28.10 11.71
N ILE A 54 0.25 26.81 11.48
CA ILE A 54 0.36 26.29 10.11
C ILE A 54 -1.04 26.16 9.46
N LYS A 55 -2.06 25.73 10.21
CA LYS A 55 -3.45 25.67 9.73
C LYS A 55 -3.96 27.03 9.28
N ASN A 56 -3.65 28.07 10.01
CA ASN A 56 -4.07 29.45 9.71
C ASN A 56 -3.50 29.99 8.39
N LEU A 57 -2.46 29.36 7.85
CA LEU A 57 -1.93 29.68 6.53
C LEU A 57 -2.90 29.26 5.39
N ASN A 58 -3.89 28.43 5.69
CA ASN A 58 -4.90 27.92 4.73
C ASN A 58 -4.31 27.28 3.45
N LEU A 59 -3.11 26.75 3.54
CA LEU A 59 -2.38 26.14 2.43
C LEU A 59 -2.54 24.60 2.40
N LEU A 60 -2.93 24.01 3.54
CA LEU A 60 -3.00 22.56 3.75
C LEU A 60 -4.44 22.12 4.01
N LYS A 61 -4.78 20.95 3.50
CA LYS A 61 -6.07 20.32 3.79
C LYS A 61 -6.13 19.81 5.23
N ASN A 62 -5.10 19.07 5.64
CA ASN A 62 -4.96 18.52 6.98
C ASN A 62 -3.52 18.62 7.45
N ILE A 63 -3.33 18.78 8.76
CA ILE A 63 -2.02 18.72 9.42
C ILE A 63 -2.13 17.73 10.56
N SER A 64 -1.23 16.76 10.61
CA SER A 64 -1.15 15.77 11.67
C SER A 64 0.27 15.78 12.24
N PHE A 65 0.39 15.73 13.56
CA PHE A 65 1.67 15.62 14.25
C PHE A 65 1.79 14.23 14.86
N TYR A 66 2.94 13.61 14.69
CA TYR A 66 3.25 12.26 15.16
C TYR A 66 4.56 12.29 15.96
N PRO A 67 4.50 12.15 17.29
CA PRO A 67 5.70 11.96 18.09
C PRO A 67 6.20 10.51 17.93
N PHE A 68 7.48 10.37 17.66
CA PHE A 68 8.18 9.09 17.57
C PHE A 68 9.33 9.09 18.59
N GLY A 69 9.05 8.64 19.79
CA GLY A 69 10.06 8.40 20.82
C GLY A 69 10.68 7.00 20.69
N ALA A 70 11.50 6.62 21.65
CA ALA A 70 12.20 5.33 21.67
C ALA A 70 11.24 4.14 21.54
N ASN A 71 10.08 4.18 22.19
CA ASN A 71 9.10 3.09 22.16
C ASN A 71 8.46 2.95 20.77
N GLU A 72 8.10 4.05 20.15
CA GLU A 72 7.50 4.09 18.81
C GLU A 72 8.50 3.63 17.76
N ILE A 73 9.76 4.05 17.87
CA ILE A 73 10.85 3.61 16.97
C ILE A 73 11.06 2.10 17.11
N VAL A 74 11.20 1.58 18.35
CA VAL A 74 11.39 0.14 18.59
C VAL A 74 10.17 -0.66 18.12
N SER A 75 8.96 -0.16 18.35
CA SER A 75 7.72 -0.81 17.90
C SER A 75 7.66 -0.86 16.37
N SER A 76 7.96 0.25 15.71
CA SER A 76 7.99 0.33 14.24
C SER A 76 9.07 -0.59 13.66
N TYR A 77 10.27 -0.59 14.25
CA TYR A 77 11.34 -1.50 13.84
C TYR A 77 10.95 -2.97 14.03
N ARG A 78 10.34 -3.33 15.15
CA ARG A 78 9.83 -4.70 15.37
C ARG A 78 8.77 -5.10 14.35
N LYS A 79 7.90 -4.18 13.94
CA LYS A 79 6.91 -4.42 12.88
C LYS A 79 7.57 -4.72 11.54
N THR A 80 8.70 -4.09 11.21
CA THR A 80 9.46 -4.39 10.00
C THR A 80 10.18 -5.74 10.05
N LEU A 81 10.53 -6.21 11.27
CA LEU A 81 11.16 -7.52 11.46
C LEU A 81 10.13 -8.66 11.54
N ASN A 82 8.90 -8.38 11.96
CA ASN A 82 7.84 -9.37 12.01
C ASN A 82 7.32 -9.62 10.59
N LYS A 83 7.58 -10.82 10.09
CA LYS A 83 6.99 -11.27 8.84
C LYS A 83 5.48 -11.16 8.91
N LEU A 84 4.92 -10.51 7.90
CA LEU A 84 3.48 -10.31 7.83
C LEU A 84 2.78 -11.67 7.71
N GLU A 85 1.85 -11.97 8.61
CA GLU A 85 1.03 -13.18 8.55
C GLU A 85 -0.44 -12.79 8.58
N ASN A 86 -1.21 -13.27 7.60
CA ASN A 86 -2.66 -13.10 7.55
C ASN A 86 -3.36 -14.37 7.11
N THR A 87 -4.56 -14.57 7.65
CA THR A 87 -5.43 -15.68 7.30
C THR A 87 -6.69 -15.17 6.63
N ILE A 88 -6.97 -15.68 5.44
CA ILE A 88 -8.11 -15.32 4.61
C ILE A 88 -8.98 -16.52 4.28
N ASN A 89 -10.27 -16.30 4.03
CA ASN A 89 -11.21 -17.30 3.56
C ASN A 89 -11.69 -16.94 2.14
N MET A 90 -11.37 -17.79 1.18
CA MET A 90 -11.86 -17.64 -0.20
C MET A 90 -13.28 -18.18 -0.34
N VAL A 91 -14.08 -17.58 -1.22
CA VAL A 91 -15.38 -18.16 -1.63
C VAL A 91 -15.14 -19.45 -2.39
N GLN A 92 -14.25 -19.39 -3.36
CA GLN A 92 -13.77 -20.54 -4.14
C GLN A 92 -12.32 -20.33 -4.52
N LYS A 93 -11.58 -21.42 -4.66
CA LYS A 93 -10.23 -21.44 -5.19
C LYS A 93 -9.98 -22.63 -6.08
N VAL A 94 -9.08 -22.45 -7.04
CA VAL A 94 -8.53 -23.50 -7.88
C VAL A 94 -7.03 -23.55 -7.63
N THR A 95 -6.51 -24.73 -7.32
CA THR A 95 -5.07 -24.95 -7.23
C THR A 95 -4.50 -25.07 -8.65
N LEU A 96 -3.45 -24.36 -8.93
CA LEU A 96 -2.74 -24.47 -10.21
C LEU A 96 -1.87 -25.73 -10.23
N PRO A 97 -1.54 -26.25 -11.43
CA PRO A 97 -0.54 -27.32 -11.58
C PRO A 97 0.81 -26.97 -10.96
N GLU A 98 1.62 -27.98 -10.69
CA GLU A 98 2.99 -27.81 -10.23
C GLU A 98 3.79 -26.99 -11.24
N ILE A 99 4.53 -26.01 -10.73
CA ILE A 99 5.38 -25.08 -11.50
C ILE A 99 6.73 -25.05 -10.80
N GLU A 100 7.79 -25.18 -11.57
CA GLU A 100 9.17 -25.11 -11.05
C GLU A 100 9.43 -23.78 -10.35
N GLY A 101 10.05 -23.81 -9.17
CA GLY A 101 10.29 -22.63 -8.34
C GLY A 101 9.06 -22.09 -7.58
N VAL A 102 7.89 -22.74 -7.71
CA VAL A 102 6.63 -22.38 -7.03
C VAL A 102 6.20 -23.51 -6.12
N GLY A 103 5.97 -23.24 -4.83
CA GLY A 103 5.46 -24.25 -3.89
C GLY A 103 4.01 -24.57 -4.19
N GLN A 104 3.14 -23.59 -4.04
CA GLN A 104 1.70 -23.72 -4.35
C GLN A 104 1.22 -22.43 -5.03
N ALA A 105 0.26 -22.56 -5.93
CA ALA A 105 -0.39 -21.40 -6.53
C ALA A 105 -1.91 -21.60 -6.61
N PHE A 106 -2.65 -20.54 -6.33
CA PHE A 106 -4.10 -20.52 -6.28
C PHE A 106 -4.68 -19.37 -7.09
N LEU A 107 -5.75 -19.66 -7.82
CA LEU A 107 -6.66 -18.66 -8.35
C LEU A 107 -7.95 -18.72 -7.54
N GLY A 108 -8.49 -17.58 -7.14
CA GLY A 108 -9.73 -17.60 -6.39
C GLY A 108 -10.38 -16.23 -6.25
N ILE A 109 -11.44 -16.21 -5.48
CA ILE A 109 -12.28 -15.04 -5.26
C ILE A 109 -12.38 -14.79 -3.77
N LEU A 110 -12.04 -13.57 -3.34
CA LEU A 110 -12.17 -13.10 -1.97
C LEU A 110 -13.39 -12.20 -1.82
N PRO A 111 -14.20 -12.39 -0.76
CA PRO A 111 -15.12 -11.36 -0.31
C PRO A 111 -14.35 -10.10 0.06
N TYR A 112 -14.93 -8.94 -0.11
CA TYR A 112 -14.31 -7.65 0.21
C TYR A 112 -13.68 -7.61 1.61
N GLN A 113 -14.38 -8.10 2.64
CA GLN A 113 -13.90 -8.10 4.02
C GLN A 113 -12.64 -8.98 4.21
N GLU A 114 -12.58 -10.10 3.51
CA GLU A 114 -11.40 -10.98 3.53
C GLU A 114 -10.22 -10.35 2.77
N PHE A 115 -10.52 -9.62 1.69
CA PHE A 115 -9.52 -8.88 0.94
C PHE A 115 -8.89 -7.74 1.77
N LEU A 116 -9.69 -7.01 2.56
CA LEU A 116 -9.18 -5.97 3.45
C LEU A 116 -8.14 -6.50 4.44
N LYS A 117 -8.29 -7.73 4.94
CA LYS A 117 -7.30 -8.35 5.83
C LYS A 117 -5.91 -8.48 5.20
N LEU A 118 -5.83 -8.58 3.88
CA LEU A 118 -4.54 -8.64 3.18
C LEU A 118 -3.86 -7.28 3.07
N ILE A 119 -4.63 -6.21 2.97
CA ILE A 119 -4.09 -4.90 2.58
C ILE A 119 -4.04 -3.87 3.71
N GLN A 120 -4.66 -4.12 4.86
CA GLN A 120 -4.69 -3.15 5.96
C GLN A 120 -4.29 -3.79 7.30
N ASP A 121 -3.72 -2.96 8.18
CA ASP A 121 -3.41 -3.30 9.55
C ASP A 121 -4.62 -3.11 10.50
N ASP A 122 -4.41 -3.42 11.79
CA ASP A 122 -5.43 -3.23 12.83
C ASP A 122 -5.87 -1.78 13.01
N ASN A 123 -5.07 -0.82 12.56
CA ASN A 123 -5.37 0.62 12.59
C ASN A 123 -6.09 1.08 11.31
N GLN A 124 -6.49 0.15 10.43
CA GLN A 124 -7.10 0.44 9.14
C GLN A 124 -6.20 1.24 8.18
N THR A 125 -4.89 1.14 8.36
CA THR A 125 -3.89 1.74 7.48
C THR A 125 -3.39 0.69 6.50
N ILE A 126 -3.20 1.06 5.24
CA ILE A 126 -2.65 0.15 4.24
C ILE A 126 -1.23 -0.28 4.65
N HIS A 127 -0.98 -1.58 4.63
CA HIS A 127 0.35 -2.14 4.86
C HIS A 127 1.35 -1.75 3.76
N SER A 128 2.64 -1.67 4.12
CA SER A 128 3.74 -1.58 3.14
C SER A 128 3.99 -2.93 2.46
N ILE A 129 2.99 -3.41 1.71
CA ILE A 129 3.04 -4.69 0.99
C ILE A 129 3.16 -4.50 -0.52
N PHE A 130 3.38 -3.27 -0.96
CA PHE A 130 3.46 -2.89 -2.37
C PHE A 130 4.89 -2.49 -2.77
N ASP A 131 5.89 -2.76 -1.93
CA ASP A 131 7.28 -2.28 -2.10
C ASP A 131 7.92 -2.74 -3.43
N ASP A 132 7.59 -3.96 -3.89
CA ASP A 132 8.03 -4.47 -5.19
C ASP A 132 7.08 -4.08 -6.33
N ASN A 133 6.06 -3.27 -6.06
CA ASN A 133 5.17 -2.83 -7.13
C ASN A 133 5.79 -1.66 -7.88
N ILE A 134 6.21 -1.90 -9.12
CA ILE A 134 6.81 -0.92 -10.05
C ILE A 134 5.94 0.34 -10.23
N ARG A 135 4.69 0.30 -9.77
CA ARG A 135 3.72 1.39 -9.90
C ARG A 135 3.25 1.84 -8.54
N ASP A 136 3.77 2.97 -8.12
CA ASP A 136 3.15 3.74 -7.06
C ASP A 136 1.69 4.08 -7.39
N PHE A 137 0.89 4.26 -6.36
CA PHE A 137 -0.48 4.73 -6.53
C PHE A 137 -0.50 6.07 -7.27
N GLN A 138 -1.02 6.07 -8.50
CA GLN A 138 -0.98 7.23 -9.42
C GLN A 138 -2.12 8.23 -9.16
N GLY A 139 -2.79 8.18 -8.01
CA GLY A 139 -3.90 9.11 -7.71
C GLY A 139 -5.09 8.94 -8.66
N GLU A 140 -5.74 10.05 -9.04
CA GLU A 140 -6.90 10.03 -9.95
C GLU A 140 -6.48 9.95 -11.42
N ASN A 141 -6.33 8.74 -11.94
CA ASN A 141 -6.23 8.46 -13.37
C ASN A 141 -7.55 7.89 -13.92
N GLU A 142 -7.63 7.70 -15.25
CA GLU A 142 -8.85 7.17 -15.89
C GLU A 142 -9.21 5.76 -15.41
N VAL A 143 -8.22 4.91 -15.12
CA VAL A 143 -8.43 3.55 -14.62
C VAL A 143 -9.05 3.62 -13.23
N ASN A 144 -8.49 4.44 -12.34
CA ASN A 144 -8.98 4.64 -10.99
C ASN A 144 -10.40 5.20 -10.96
N LYS A 145 -10.72 6.13 -11.86
CA LYS A 145 -12.09 6.66 -12.04
C LYS A 145 -13.07 5.56 -12.45
N LYS A 146 -12.68 4.70 -13.39
CA LYS A 146 -13.52 3.57 -13.82
C LYS A 146 -13.79 2.59 -12.68
N ILE A 147 -12.76 2.22 -11.91
CA ILE A 147 -12.91 1.33 -10.75
C ILE A 147 -13.85 1.98 -9.70
N LYS A 148 -13.64 3.25 -9.35
CA LYS A 148 -14.50 3.99 -8.41
C LYS A 148 -15.96 4.06 -8.91
N THR A 149 -16.16 4.27 -10.20
CA THR A 149 -17.51 4.31 -10.79
C THR A 149 -18.19 2.94 -10.71
N SER A 150 -17.46 1.86 -10.96
CA SER A 150 -17.99 0.50 -10.82
C SER A 150 -18.44 0.22 -9.37
N ILE A 151 -17.64 0.62 -8.39
CA ILE A 151 -17.95 0.41 -6.97
C ILE A 151 -19.18 1.23 -6.51
N LYS A 152 -19.44 2.39 -7.10
CA LYS A 152 -20.60 3.23 -6.73
C LYS A 152 -21.93 2.71 -7.28
N GLY A 153 -21.93 1.94 -8.37
CA GLY A 153 -23.12 1.37 -8.99
C GLY A 153 -23.41 -0.05 -8.49
N LYS A 154 -24.71 -0.41 -8.30
CA LYS A 154 -25.10 -1.77 -7.90
C LYS A 154 -24.59 -2.81 -8.89
N THR A 155 -24.89 -2.67 -10.17
CA THR A 155 -24.42 -3.58 -11.24
C THR A 155 -22.90 -3.65 -11.31
N GLY A 156 -22.21 -2.54 -11.09
CA GLY A 156 -20.74 -2.53 -11.11
C GLY A 156 -20.11 -3.30 -9.96
N LYS A 157 -20.72 -3.31 -8.76
CA LYS A 157 -20.29 -4.13 -7.63
C LYS A 157 -20.46 -5.62 -7.93
N GLU A 158 -21.61 -6.01 -8.44
CA GLU A 158 -21.90 -7.40 -8.82
C GLU A 158 -20.95 -7.92 -9.92
N LEU A 159 -20.60 -7.06 -10.87
CA LEU A 159 -19.70 -7.37 -11.97
C LEU A 159 -18.23 -7.09 -11.67
N PHE A 160 -17.88 -6.61 -10.46
CA PHE A 160 -16.52 -6.17 -10.14
C PHE A 160 -15.47 -7.24 -10.45
N CYS A 161 -15.74 -8.48 -10.08
CA CYS A 161 -14.84 -9.61 -10.32
C CYS A 161 -14.64 -9.95 -11.81
N LEU A 162 -15.52 -9.49 -12.69
CA LEU A 162 -15.41 -9.69 -14.16
C LEU A 162 -14.74 -8.50 -14.85
N LEU A 163 -14.89 -7.30 -14.29
CA LEU A 163 -14.41 -6.05 -14.88
C LEU A 163 -12.99 -5.69 -14.47
N ASN A 164 -12.44 -6.35 -13.46
CA ASN A 164 -11.10 -6.06 -12.92
C ASN A 164 -10.18 -7.28 -13.03
N ASN A 165 -8.91 -7.01 -13.35
CA ASN A 165 -7.89 -8.06 -13.53
C ASN A 165 -7.50 -8.77 -12.23
N GLY A 166 -7.99 -8.26 -11.08
CA GLY A 166 -7.70 -8.83 -9.79
C GLY A 166 -6.35 -8.40 -9.20
N VAL A 167 -5.97 -9.07 -8.13
CA VAL A 167 -4.77 -8.79 -7.36
C VAL A 167 -3.88 -10.03 -7.34
N THR A 168 -2.58 -9.84 -7.54
CA THR A 168 -1.59 -10.93 -7.44
C THR A 168 -0.76 -10.73 -6.17
N VAL A 169 -0.73 -11.75 -5.35
CA VAL A 169 -0.01 -11.82 -4.08
C VAL A 169 1.05 -12.91 -4.18
N VAL A 170 2.28 -12.58 -3.84
CA VAL A 170 3.37 -13.55 -3.67
C VAL A 170 3.65 -13.68 -2.17
N SER A 171 3.84 -14.90 -1.69
CA SER A 171 4.08 -15.22 -0.28
C SER A 171 5.22 -16.23 -0.16
N SER A 172 6.05 -16.09 0.87
CA SER A 172 7.12 -17.06 1.14
C SER A 172 6.56 -18.41 1.61
N GLN A 173 5.38 -18.41 2.26
CA GLN A 173 4.71 -19.63 2.71
C GLN A 173 3.19 -19.47 2.66
N VAL A 174 2.51 -20.49 2.12
CA VAL A 174 1.05 -20.58 2.08
C VAL A 174 0.58 -21.87 2.74
N ILE A 175 -0.17 -21.75 3.84
CA ILE A 175 -0.79 -22.91 4.50
C ILE A 175 -2.25 -22.96 4.06
N SER A 176 -2.62 -24.04 3.35
CA SER A 176 -3.96 -24.22 2.79
C SER A 176 -4.75 -25.28 3.56
N SER A 177 -5.96 -24.91 4.01
CA SER A 177 -6.92 -25.81 4.62
C SER A 177 -8.34 -25.52 4.10
N GLY A 178 -8.83 -26.35 3.19
CA GLY A 178 -10.08 -26.04 2.47
C GLY A 178 -9.99 -24.71 1.75
N ASN A 179 -10.95 -23.82 1.96
CA ASN A 179 -10.94 -22.47 1.39
C ASN A 179 -10.14 -21.45 2.22
N LYS A 180 -9.60 -21.85 3.36
CA LYS A 180 -8.79 -21.00 4.24
C LYS A 180 -7.34 -21.05 3.82
N LEU A 181 -6.71 -19.89 3.65
CA LEU A 181 -5.29 -19.72 3.37
C LEU A 181 -4.66 -18.84 4.44
N THR A 182 -3.56 -19.30 5.01
CA THR A 182 -2.68 -18.48 5.85
C THR A 182 -1.43 -18.16 5.04
N LEU A 183 -1.19 -16.87 4.84
CA LEU A 183 -0.08 -16.32 4.07
C LEU A 183 0.96 -15.77 5.04
N ARG A 184 2.21 -16.08 4.83
CA ARG A 184 3.34 -15.55 5.61
C ARG A 184 4.30 -14.81 4.71
N ASP A 185 4.77 -13.65 5.17
CA ASP A 185 5.76 -12.85 4.46
C ASP A 185 5.34 -12.64 3.00
N TYR A 186 4.24 -11.94 2.82
CA TYR A 186 3.61 -11.77 1.52
C TYR A 186 3.65 -10.32 1.03
N GLN A 187 3.59 -10.17 -0.27
CA GLN A 187 3.58 -8.89 -0.98
C GLN A 187 2.52 -8.90 -2.08
N VAL A 188 1.97 -7.74 -2.38
CA VAL A 188 1.09 -7.52 -3.52
C VAL A 188 1.90 -7.02 -4.70
N VAL A 189 2.17 -7.89 -5.65
CA VAL A 189 2.99 -7.59 -6.83
C VAL A 189 2.20 -7.01 -8.00
N ASN A 190 0.88 -7.18 -8.00
CA ASN A 190 -0.03 -6.55 -8.97
C ASN A 190 -1.37 -6.24 -8.32
N GLY A 191 -2.03 -5.15 -8.75
CA GLY A 191 -3.33 -4.70 -8.24
C GLY A 191 -3.24 -3.57 -7.22
N CYS A 192 -2.13 -2.84 -7.13
CA CYS A 192 -1.94 -1.69 -6.25
C CYS A 192 -3.07 -0.65 -6.40
N GLN A 193 -3.41 -0.27 -7.64
CA GLN A 193 -4.48 0.68 -7.90
C GLN A 193 -5.84 0.17 -7.38
N THR A 194 -6.18 -1.08 -7.68
CA THR A 194 -7.40 -1.73 -7.21
C THR A 194 -7.45 -1.78 -5.69
N SER A 195 -6.36 -2.15 -5.04
CA SER A 195 -6.25 -2.24 -3.59
C SER A 195 -6.46 -0.90 -2.90
N ASN A 196 -5.79 0.15 -3.37
CA ASN A 196 -5.93 1.50 -2.83
C ASN A 196 -7.36 2.02 -3.00
N ILE A 197 -7.98 1.82 -4.17
CA ILE A 197 -9.35 2.30 -4.41
C ILE A 197 -10.37 1.54 -3.57
N LEU A 198 -10.22 0.23 -3.43
CA LEU A 198 -11.08 -0.56 -2.55
C LEU A 198 -10.97 -0.10 -1.10
N HIS A 199 -9.76 0.22 -0.64
CA HIS A 199 -9.56 0.78 0.69
C HIS A 199 -10.16 2.18 0.85
N GLU A 200 -9.99 3.09 -0.13
CA GLU A 200 -10.62 4.41 -0.12
C GLU A 200 -12.15 4.36 -0.13
N CYS A 201 -12.71 3.33 -0.77
CA CYS A 201 -14.17 3.16 -0.90
C CYS A 201 -14.79 2.37 0.26
N ARG A 202 -14.07 2.11 1.36
CA ARG A 202 -14.53 1.28 2.48
C ARG A 202 -15.86 1.74 3.11
N ASP A 203 -16.17 3.02 3.03
CA ASP A 203 -17.37 3.62 3.59
C ASP A 203 -18.54 3.70 2.57
N VAL A 204 -18.36 3.15 1.36
CA VAL A 204 -19.41 3.13 0.33
C VAL A 204 -20.44 2.07 0.68
N GLU A 205 -21.71 2.46 0.68
CA GLU A 205 -22.83 1.55 0.95
C GLU A 205 -22.81 0.33 0.01
N GLY A 206 -22.91 -0.87 0.59
CA GLY A 206 -22.91 -2.14 -0.15
C GLY A 206 -21.55 -2.53 -0.73
N ILE A 207 -20.43 -1.96 -0.24
CA ILE A 207 -19.07 -2.37 -0.65
C ILE A 207 -18.78 -3.83 -0.26
N SER A 208 -19.45 -4.34 0.77
CA SER A 208 -19.37 -5.74 1.22
C SER A 208 -19.79 -6.75 0.15
N ASP A 209 -20.57 -6.32 -0.85
CA ASP A 209 -21.02 -7.18 -1.94
C ASP A 209 -19.98 -7.35 -3.05
N VAL A 210 -18.86 -6.64 -2.95
CA VAL A 210 -17.75 -6.73 -3.89
C VAL A 210 -16.95 -8.01 -3.65
N PHE A 211 -16.66 -8.71 -4.74
CA PHE A 211 -15.76 -9.86 -4.78
C PHE A 211 -14.51 -9.53 -5.58
N VAL A 212 -13.36 -9.84 -5.02
CA VAL A 212 -12.05 -9.50 -5.61
C VAL A 212 -11.38 -10.77 -6.14
N PRO A 213 -11.11 -10.86 -7.45
CA PRO A 213 -10.29 -11.94 -7.99
C PRO A 213 -8.87 -11.83 -7.44
N VAL A 214 -8.31 -12.96 -7.01
CA VAL A 214 -6.94 -12.99 -6.47
C VAL A 214 -6.16 -14.16 -7.04
N LYS A 215 -4.88 -13.93 -7.25
CA LYS A 215 -3.88 -14.96 -7.52
C LYS A 215 -2.92 -14.97 -6.35
N ILE A 216 -2.75 -16.11 -5.71
CA ILE A 216 -1.84 -16.30 -4.58
C ILE A 216 -0.78 -17.30 -4.99
N ILE A 217 0.49 -16.94 -4.87
CA ILE A 217 1.63 -17.72 -5.34
C ILE A 217 2.62 -17.86 -4.19
N GLU A 218 2.97 -19.10 -3.85
CA GLU A 218 4.01 -19.41 -2.88
C GLU A 218 5.33 -19.58 -3.59
N THR A 219 6.28 -18.70 -3.31
CA THR A 219 7.66 -18.84 -3.77
C THR A 219 8.64 -18.10 -2.87
N GLU A 220 9.79 -18.70 -2.62
CA GLU A 220 10.97 -18.06 -2.02
C GLU A 220 12.03 -17.72 -3.09
N ASP A 221 11.79 -18.10 -4.35
CA ASP A 221 12.68 -17.83 -5.46
C ASP A 221 12.49 -16.39 -5.97
N GLU A 222 13.50 -15.55 -5.73
CA GLU A 222 13.47 -14.15 -6.13
C GLU A 222 13.45 -13.95 -7.65
N ASP A 223 13.99 -14.87 -8.43
CA ASP A 223 13.95 -14.78 -9.90
C ASP A 223 12.52 -15.05 -10.40
N VAL A 224 11.85 -16.05 -9.85
CA VAL A 224 10.42 -16.35 -10.13
C VAL A 224 9.53 -15.21 -9.69
N LYS A 225 9.74 -14.64 -8.49
CA LYS A 225 9.00 -13.49 -7.99
C LYS A 225 9.15 -12.27 -8.92
N ASN A 226 10.38 -11.98 -9.37
CA ASN A 226 10.65 -10.90 -10.30
C ASN A 226 9.95 -11.11 -11.64
N GLU A 227 10.01 -12.33 -12.20
CA GLU A 227 9.35 -12.67 -13.46
C GLU A 227 7.84 -12.49 -13.37
N ILE A 228 7.21 -12.96 -12.27
CA ILE A 228 5.78 -12.76 -12.02
C ILE A 228 5.44 -11.27 -11.94
N THR A 229 6.24 -10.49 -11.22
CA THR A 229 6.05 -9.05 -11.06
C THR A 229 6.14 -8.34 -12.40
N LEU A 230 7.15 -8.64 -13.21
CA LEU A 230 7.31 -8.07 -14.54
C LEU A 230 6.16 -8.43 -15.47
N ALA A 231 5.80 -9.71 -15.54
CA ALA A 231 4.75 -10.19 -16.43
C ALA A 231 3.39 -9.61 -16.07
N THR A 232 3.06 -9.49 -14.79
CA THR A 232 1.76 -8.98 -14.34
C THR A 232 1.65 -7.46 -14.46
N ASN A 233 2.76 -6.73 -14.41
CA ASN A 233 2.79 -5.26 -14.56
C ASN A 233 3.01 -4.79 -16.01
N SER A 234 3.48 -5.65 -16.92
CA SER A 234 3.77 -5.29 -18.32
C SER A 234 2.52 -5.09 -19.19
N GLN A 235 1.33 -5.47 -18.70
CA GLN A 235 0.06 -5.29 -19.42
C GLN A 235 -0.38 -3.83 -19.65
N THR A 236 0.36 -2.87 -19.09
CA THR A 236 0.22 -1.44 -19.40
C THR A 236 1.63 -0.89 -19.62
N ALA A 237 1.82 0.04 -20.58
CA ALA A 237 3.14 0.57 -20.96
C ALA A 237 3.97 1.02 -19.73
N VAL A 238 4.83 0.13 -19.26
CA VAL A 238 5.85 0.43 -18.21
C VAL A 238 7.03 1.06 -18.93
N LYS A 239 7.51 2.20 -18.46
CA LYS A 239 8.74 2.79 -19.00
C LYS A 239 9.91 1.85 -18.74
N THR A 240 10.79 1.69 -19.72
CA THR A 240 11.96 0.80 -19.68
C THR A 240 12.84 1.05 -18.43
N GLU A 241 12.88 2.31 -17.95
CA GLU A 241 13.62 2.72 -16.76
C GLU A 241 13.06 2.07 -15.46
N GLN A 242 11.75 1.88 -15.37
CA GLN A 242 11.11 1.22 -14.22
C GLN A 242 11.39 -0.30 -14.19
N LEU A 243 11.61 -0.91 -15.35
CA LEU A 243 12.01 -2.32 -15.44
C LEU A 243 13.48 -2.52 -15.01
N GLN A 244 14.33 -1.53 -15.22
CA GLN A 244 15.73 -1.58 -14.82
C GLN A 244 15.89 -1.56 -13.28
N SER A 245 14.97 -0.92 -12.54
CA SER A 245 15.02 -0.88 -11.07
C SER A 245 14.91 -2.26 -10.41
N LEU A 246 14.36 -3.25 -11.11
CA LEU A 246 14.30 -4.65 -10.64
C LEU A 246 15.57 -5.47 -10.95
N SER A 247 16.57 -4.86 -11.58
CA SER A 247 17.80 -5.61 -11.89
C SER A 247 18.56 -6.01 -10.61
N LYS A 248 19.12 -7.24 -10.59
CA LYS A 248 19.96 -7.72 -9.47
C LYS A 248 21.08 -6.76 -9.10
N TYR A 249 21.57 -5.98 -10.06
CA TYR A 249 22.63 -4.99 -9.85
C TYR A 249 22.10 -3.78 -9.05
N GLN A 250 20.93 -3.27 -9.38
CA GLN A 250 20.34 -2.12 -8.74
C GLN A 250 19.90 -2.43 -7.30
N ARG A 251 19.31 -3.60 -7.07
CA ARG A 251 18.99 -4.08 -5.70
C ARG A 251 20.24 -4.24 -4.83
N LYS A 252 21.35 -4.73 -5.39
CA LYS A 252 22.62 -4.78 -4.65
C LYS A 252 23.17 -3.39 -4.34
N LEU A 253 22.94 -2.41 -5.20
CA LEU A 253 23.31 -1.03 -5.00
C LEU A 253 22.45 -0.39 -3.90
N GLU A 254 21.14 -0.59 -3.89
CA GLU A 254 20.22 -0.16 -2.82
C GLU A 254 20.65 -0.75 -1.47
N LEU A 255 20.81 -2.07 -1.38
CA LEU A 255 21.26 -2.73 -0.15
C LEU A 255 22.63 -2.21 0.32
N PHE A 256 23.52 -1.84 -0.58
CA PHE A 256 24.81 -1.24 -0.22
C PHE A 256 24.63 0.17 0.35
N TYR A 257 23.80 1.00 -0.25
CA TYR A 257 23.54 2.37 0.23
C TYR A 257 22.72 2.38 1.52
N ASP A 258 21.81 1.45 1.73
CA ASP A 258 21.04 1.31 2.97
C ASP A 258 21.89 0.77 4.14
N SER A 259 23.07 0.24 3.86
CA SER A 259 23.99 -0.29 4.87
C SER A 259 25.06 0.72 5.35
N ILE A 260 25.11 1.90 4.77
CA ILE A 260 26.03 3.02 5.12
C ILE A 260 25.29 4.08 5.93
#